data_41628ec5858f39ca012174b4f8ba79dd
#
_entry.id   41628ec5858f39ca012174b4f8ba79dd
#
_cell.length_a   1.000
_cell.length_b   1.000
_cell.length_c   1.000
_cell.angle_alpha   90.00
_cell.angle_beta   90.00
_cell.angle_gamma   90.00
#
_symmetry.space_group_name_H-M   'P 1'
#
loop_
_entity.id
_entity.type
_entity.pdbx_description
1 polymer ?
#
loop_
_entity_poly.entity_id
_entity_poly.type
_entity_poly.pdbx_seq_one_letter_code
_entity_poly.pdbx_strand_id
1 'polypeptide(L)'
;DVRPLDGEEGGSMGRIGRLSEAMSPAEVMEYIKVKLNRSVLPYGGKEKEKVESIALCGGAATCFMNDAVRAGADLYLTGDVKYHDFQQAVKDDIFLVDGGHYGTEFPVVFELQRLLQTESEKRGWEVKFVVDSTSRDFISYL
;
A
#
# COMPACT_ATOMS: atom_id res chain seq x y z
N ASP A 1 6.44 -1.90 -13.87
CA ASP A 1 5.61 -0.89 -14.52
C ASP A 1 4.67 -0.27 -13.48
N VAL A 2 5.06 0.89 -12.96
CA VAL A 2 4.32 1.59 -11.89
C VAL A 2 3.91 2.97 -12.40
N ARG A 3 2.63 3.33 -12.26
CA ARG A 3 2.09 4.63 -12.68
C ARG A 3 1.16 5.21 -11.60
N PRO A 4 0.85 6.51 -11.67
CA PRO A 4 -0.20 7.12 -10.85
C PRO A 4 -1.52 6.36 -10.96
N LEU A 5 -2.30 6.32 -9.87
CA LEU A 5 -3.54 5.55 -9.81
C LEU A 5 -4.68 6.19 -10.62
N ASP A 6 -4.86 7.49 -10.51
CA ASP A 6 -6.00 8.20 -11.09
C ASP A 6 -5.83 8.61 -12.55
N GLY A 7 -4.62 8.59 -13.07
CA GLY A 7 -4.36 8.95 -14.48
C GLY A 7 -4.65 10.39 -14.86
N GLU A 8 -5.07 11.25 -13.94
CA GLU A 8 -5.35 12.67 -14.20
C GLU A 8 -4.12 13.54 -13.95
N GLU A 9 -3.97 14.61 -14.73
CA GLU A 9 -2.94 15.62 -14.52
C GLU A 9 -3.24 16.40 -13.24
N GLY A 10 -2.49 16.18 -12.19
CA GLY A 10 -2.64 17.01 -10.99
C GLY A 10 -2.30 16.37 -9.65
N GLY A 11 -1.63 15.25 -9.65
CA GLY A 11 -1.08 14.72 -8.41
C GLY A 11 -1.94 13.68 -7.75
N SER A 12 -1.99 12.53 -8.35
CA SER A 12 -2.69 11.40 -7.78
C SER A 12 -2.01 10.88 -6.54
N MET A 13 -2.81 10.71 -5.52
CA MET A 13 -2.47 9.86 -4.40
C MET A 13 -2.63 8.40 -4.83
N GLY A 14 -1.64 7.58 -4.50
CA GLY A 14 -1.65 6.17 -4.85
C GLY A 14 -0.91 5.83 -6.14
N ARG A 15 -0.65 4.55 -6.28
CA ARG A 15 0.06 3.97 -7.43
C ARG A 15 -0.62 2.65 -7.81
N ILE A 16 -0.51 2.33 -9.09
CA ILE A 16 -0.86 1.01 -9.61
C ILE A 16 0.34 0.46 -10.37
N GLY A 17 0.61 -0.82 -10.19
CA GLY A 17 1.70 -1.52 -10.89
C GLY A 17 1.35 -2.96 -11.17
N ARG A 18 2.12 -3.57 -12.08
CA ARG A 18 2.04 -4.99 -12.37
C ARG A 18 3.13 -5.75 -11.64
N LEU A 19 2.78 -6.91 -11.13
CA LEU A 19 3.73 -7.89 -10.62
C LEU A 19 4.55 -8.45 -11.78
N SER A 20 5.80 -8.84 -11.52
CA SER A 20 6.64 -9.52 -12.51
C SER A 20 6.09 -10.89 -12.88
N GLU A 21 5.43 -11.55 -11.94
CA GLU A 21 4.73 -12.81 -12.09
C GLU A 21 3.39 -12.75 -11.37
N ALA A 22 2.37 -13.33 -11.97
CA ALA A 22 1.05 -13.41 -11.36
C ALA A 22 1.10 -14.32 -10.12
N MET A 23 0.49 -13.88 -9.03
CA MET A 23 0.43 -14.59 -7.75
C MET A 23 -1.00 -15.07 -7.47
N SER A 24 -1.15 -16.20 -6.78
CA SER A 24 -2.43 -16.54 -6.17
C SER A 24 -2.78 -15.56 -5.03
N PRO A 25 -4.05 -15.44 -4.62
CA PRO A 25 -4.43 -14.61 -3.47
C PRO A 25 -3.62 -14.93 -2.21
N ALA A 26 -3.37 -16.20 -1.92
CA ALA A 26 -2.60 -16.61 -0.75
C ALA A 26 -1.13 -16.13 -0.84
N GLU A 27 -0.49 -16.28 -2.00
CA GLU A 27 0.90 -15.85 -2.20
C GLU A 27 1.03 -14.32 -2.09
N VAL A 28 0.12 -13.55 -2.69
CA VAL A 28 0.16 -12.09 -2.60
C VAL A 28 -0.10 -11.61 -1.18
N MET A 29 -0.98 -12.25 -0.42
CA MET A 29 -1.20 -11.93 0.99
C MET A 29 0.04 -12.17 1.84
N GLU A 30 0.72 -13.29 1.67
CA GLU A 30 1.99 -13.55 2.37
C GLU A 30 3.10 -12.57 1.93
N TYR A 31 3.16 -12.24 0.66
CA TYR A 31 4.09 -11.22 0.16
C TYR A 31 3.85 -9.86 0.83
N ILE A 32 2.58 -9.40 0.92
CA ILE A 32 2.22 -8.13 1.57
C ILE A 32 2.54 -8.17 3.07
N LYS A 33 2.21 -9.27 3.78
CA LYS A 33 2.55 -9.43 5.19
C LYS A 33 4.04 -9.23 5.45
N VAL A 34 4.88 -9.90 4.66
CA VAL A 34 6.33 -9.77 4.78
C VAL A 34 6.79 -8.33 4.51
N LYS A 35 6.28 -7.69 3.45
CA LYS A 35 6.68 -6.33 3.06
C LYS A 35 6.26 -5.26 4.06
N LEU A 36 5.09 -5.42 4.68
CA LEU A 36 4.57 -4.49 5.67
C LEU A 36 4.91 -4.88 7.12
N ASN A 37 5.66 -5.98 7.31
CA ASN A 37 5.95 -6.54 8.63
C ASN A 37 4.67 -6.75 9.47
N ARG A 38 3.64 -7.40 8.88
CA ARG A 38 2.33 -7.66 9.50
C ARG A 38 2.10 -9.15 9.65
N SER A 39 1.56 -9.57 10.78
CA SER A 39 1.14 -10.97 10.99
C SER A 39 -0.26 -11.26 10.47
N VAL A 40 -1.13 -10.25 10.47
CA VAL A 40 -2.54 -10.34 10.08
C VAL A 40 -2.87 -9.21 9.13
N LEU A 41 -3.65 -9.52 8.09
CA LEU A 41 -4.22 -8.56 7.16
C LEU A 41 -5.72 -8.85 7.01
N PRO A 42 -6.61 -7.98 7.48
CA PRO A 42 -8.01 -8.03 7.10
C PRO A 42 -8.16 -7.90 5.58
N TYR A 43 -9.03 -8.69 5.01
CA TYR A 43 -9.32 -8.61 3.59
C TYR A 43 -10.77 -8.94 3.27
N GLY A 44 -11.22 -8.60 2.09
CA GLY A 44 -12.55 -8.88 1.58
C GLY A 44 -12.70 -8.47 0.12
N GLY A 45 -13.94 -8.38 -0.33
CA GLY A 45 -14.21 -8.17 -1.75
C GLY A 45 -14.17 -9.48 -2.52
N LYS A 46 -13.77 -9.42 -3.79
CA LYS A 46 -13.73 -10.59 -4.65
C LYS A 46 -12.29 -10.97 -4.97
N GLU A 47 -11.88 -12.10 -4.43
CA GLU A 47 -10.60 -12.70 -4.78
C GLU A 47 -10.59 -13.12 -6.26
N LYS A 48 -9.49 -12.82 -6.95
CA LYS A 48 -9.22 -13.27 -8.31
C LYS A 48 -8.51 -14.63 -8.25
N GLU A 49 -8.63 -15.43 -9.29
CA GLU A 49 -7.81 -16.66 -9.38
C GLU A 49 -6.32 -16.36 -9.34
N LYS A 50 -5.93 -15.23 -9.96
CA LYS A 50 -4.57 -14.68 -9.94
C LYS A 50 -4.62 -13.18 -9.81
N VAL A 51 -3.64 -12.64 -9.09
CA VAL A 51 -3.38 -11.21 -8.96
C VAL A 51 -2.17 -10.87 -9.82
N GLU A 52 -2.37 -10.03 -10.82
CA GLU A 52 -1.33 -9.51 -11.71
C GLU A 52 -1.04 -8.04 -11.44
N SER A 53 -2.07 -7.28 -11.03
CA SER A 53 -1.98 -5.85 -10.82
C SER A 53 -2.42 -5.46 -9.42
N ILE A 54 -1.62 -4.60 -8.78
CA ILE A 54 -1.90 -4.08 -7.44
C ILE A 54 -1.97 -2.57 -7.51
N ALA A 55 -3.10 -2.00 -7.06
CA ALA A 55 -3.18 -0.60 -6.70
C ALA A 55 -2.94 -0.43 -5.20
N LEU A 56 -2.27 0.64 -4.81
CA LEU A 56 -2.01 0.94 -3.41
C LEU A 56 -2.08 2.43 -3.11
N CYS A 57 -2.59 2.77 -1.94
CA CYS A 57 -2.47 4.07 -1.32
C CYS A 57 -2.39 3.88 0.20
N GLY A 58 -1.30 4.38 0.82
CA GLY A 58 -1.08 4.25 2.26
C GLY A 58 -2.06 5.07 3.08
N GLY A 59 -2.20 4.71 4.37
CA GLY A 59 -3.12 5.35 5.29
C GLY A 59 -4.59 5.07 4.98
N ALA A 60 -5.48 5.93 5.45
CA ALA A 60 -6.93 5.81 5.27
C ALA A 60 -7.37 6.30 3.88
N ALA A 61 -7.23 5.46 2.87
CA ALA A 61 -7.42 5.85 1.47
C ALA A 61 -8.47 5.00 0.71
N THR A 62 -9.49 4.48 1.40
CA THR A 62 -10.59 3.73 0.76
C THR A 62 -11.37 4.57 -0.26
N CYS A 63 -11.30 5.90 -0.16
CA CYS A 63 -11.91 6.82 -1.14
C CYS A 63 -11.35 6.66 -2.57
N PHE A 64 -10.14 6.12 -2.74
CA PHE A 64 -9.55 5.85 -4.06
C PHE A 64 -9.81 4.44 -4.58
N MET A 65 -10.65 3.63 -3.90
CA MET A 65 -10.97 2.29 -4.36
C MET A 65 -11.61 2.27 -5.75
N ASN A 66 -12.50 3.25 -6.04
CA ASN A 66 -13.10 3.40 -7.36
C ASN A 66 -12.05 3.71 -8.45
N ASP A 67 -10.99 4.43 -8.11
CA ASP A 67 -9.89 4.71 -9.03
C ASP A 67 -9.09 3.43 -9.31
N ALA A 68 -8.88 2.59 -8.29
CA ALA A 68 -8.25 1.28 -8.45
C ALA A 68 -9.07 0.37 -9.38
N VAL A 69 -10.39 0.33 -9.20
CA VAL A 69 -11.31 -0.42 -10.07
C VAL A 69 -11.24 0.09 -11.50
N ARG A 70 -11.34 1.41 -11.72
CA ARG A 70 -11.25 2.02 -13.07
C ARG A 70 -9.90 1.78 -13.72
N ALA A 71 -8.82 1.75 -12.94
CA ALA A 71 -7.48 1.46 -13.43
C ALA A 71 -7.25 -0.02 -13.76
N GLY A 72 -8.20 -0.90 -13.44
CA GLY A 72 -8.14 -2.34 -13.69
C GLY A 72 -7.26 -3.10 -12.71
N ALA A 73 -7.18 -2.65 -11.44
CA ALA A 73 -6.47 -3.37 -10.41
C ALA A 73 -7.18 -4.68 -10.02
N ASP A 74 -6.43 -5.75 -9.85
CA ASP A 74 -6.95 -6.99 -9.28
C ASP A 74 -7.07 -6.90 -7.76
N LEU A 75 -6.14 -6.17 -7.12
CA LEU A 75 -6.08 -5.96 -5.69
C LEU A 75 -5.88 -4.48 -5.38
N TYR A 76 -6.61 -3.99 -4.36
CA TYR A 76 -6.37 -2.68 -3.77
C TYR A 76 -5.88 -2.81 -2.33
N LEU A 77 -4.70 -2.25 -2.03
CA LEU A 77 -4.07 -2.23 -0.72
C LEU A 77 -4.14 -0.83 -0.13
N THR A 78 -4.72 -0.69 1.06
CA THR A 78 -4.82 0.57 1.81
C THR A 78 -4.85 0.29 3.31
N GLY A 79 -5.18 1.26 4.14
CA GLY A 79 -5.37 1.10 5.59
C GLY A 79 -6.70 1.65 6.07
N ASP A 80 -7.03 1.40 7.34
CA ASP A 80 -8.26 1.87 8.02
C ASP A 80 -9.55 1.51 7.27
N VAL A 81 -9.62 0.31 6.74
CA VAL A 81 -10.76 -0.18 5.98
C VAL A 81 -11.94 -0.50 6.90
N LYS A 82 -13.09 0.08 6.63
CA LYS A 82 -14.32 -0.15 7.39
C LYS A 82 -15.13 -1.30 6.80
N TYR A 83 -16.04 -1.85 7.61
CA TYR A 83 -16.94 -2.92 7.18
C TYR A 83 -17.68 -2.60 5.87
N HIS A 84 -18.16 -1.37 5.71
CA HIS A 84 -18.88 -0.96 4.51
C HIS A 84 -18.00 -0.85 3.27
N ASP A 85 -16.69 -0.58 3.44
CA ASP A 85 -15.73 -0.57 2.33
C ASP A 85 -15.54 -1.98 1.79
N PHE A 86 -15.46 -3.01 2.66
CA PHE A 86 -15.45 -4.41 2.23
C PHE A 86 -16.75 -4.83 1.52
N GLN A 87 -17.92 -4.36 1.99
CA GLN A 87 -19.18 -4.60 1.27
C GLN A 87 -19.18 -3.96 -0.13
N GLN A 88 -18.62 -2.75 -0.24
CA GLN A 88 -18.51 -2.08 -1.53
C GLN A 88 -17.53 -2.81 -2.45
N ALA A 89 -16.39 -3.28 -1.93
CA ALA A 89 -15.41 -4.06 -2.69
C ALA A 89 -16.00 -5.33 -3.33
N VAL A 90 -16.97 -5.98 -2.64
CA VAL A 90 -17.71 -7.12 -3.22
C VAL A 90 -18.52 -6.69 -4.45
N LYS A 91 -19.19 -5.53 -4.39
CA LYS A 91 -20.00 -5.00 -5.50
C LYS A 91 -19.16 -4.55 -6.68
N ASP A 92 -18.00 -3.99 -6.38
CA ASP A 92 -17.07 -3.42 -7.35
C ASP A 92 -16.09 -4.47 -7.93
N ASP A 93 -16.24 -5.74 -7.51
CA ASP A 93 -15.46 -6.88 -8.03
C ASP A 93 -13.94 -6.72 -7.83
N ILE A 94 -13.50 -6.11 -6.71
CA ILE A 94 -12.10 -5.89 -6.38
C ILE A 94 -11.68 -6.65 -5.11
N PHE A 95 -10.46 -7.19 -5.08
CA PHE A 95 -9.86 -7.76 -3.88
C PHE A 95 -9.27 -6.64 -3.01
N LEU A 96 -9.92 -6.34 -1.87
CA LEU A 96 -9.53 -5.26 -0.96
C LEU A 96 -8.76 -5.82 0.23
N VAL A 97 -7.59 -5.24 0.51
CA VAL A 97 -6.72 -5.63 1.62
C VAL A 97 -6.45 -4.43 2.52
N ASP A 98 -6.67 -4.62 3.83
CA ASP A 98 -6.29 -3.65 4.86
C ASP A 98 -4.88 -3.97 5.39
N GLY A 99 -3.90 -3.17 4.99
CA GLY A 99 -2.52 -3.26 5.45
C GLY A 99 -2.27 -2.54 6.80
N GLY A 100 -3.31 -1.91 7.34
CA GLY A 100 -3.22 -1.04 8.50
C GLY A 100 -2.63 0.34 8.17
N HIS A 101 -3.05 1.37 8.89
CA HIS A 101 -2.58 2.75 8.67
C HIS A 101 -1.06 2.83 8.79
N TYR A 102 -0.55 2.49 9.98
CA TYR A 102 0.89 2.51 10.25
C TYR A 102 1.68 1.61 9.29
N GLY A 103 1.20 0.39 9.04
CA GLY A 103 1.91 -0.57 8.18
C GLY A 103 2.08 -0.09 6.75
N THR A 104 1.10 0.64 6.21
CA THR A 104 1.14 1.15 4.84
C THR A 104 1.86 2.49 4.69
N GLU A 105 2.00 3.26 5.77
CA GLU A 105 2.69 4.56 5.75
C GLU A 105 4.14 4.48 6.25
N PHE A 106 4.43 3.69 7.27
CA PHE A 106 5.74 3.66 7.89
C PHE A 106 6.91 3.36 6.93
N PRO A 107 6.76 2.54 5.87
CA PRO A 107 7.85 2.30 4.91
C PRO A 107 8.43 3.58 4.26
N VAL A 108 7.65 4.66 4.15
CA VAL A 108 8.13 5.94 3.58
C VAL A 108 9.26 6.56 4.40
N VAL A 109 9.30 6.29 5.70
CA VAL A 109 10.30 6.88 6.62
C VAL A 109 11.72 6.44 6.25
N PHE A 110 11.90 5.19 5.85
CA PHE A 110 13.20 4.67 5.40
C PHE A 110 13.63 5.29 4.07
N GLU A 111 12.69 5.48 3.14
CA GLU A 111 12.98 6.13 1.87
C GLU A 111 13.29 7.62 2.04
N LEU A 112 12.56 8.33 2.89
CA LEU A 112 12.86 9.71 3.25
C LEU A 112 14.25 9.85 3.87
N GLN A 113 14.60 8.97 4.81
CA GLN A 113 15.94 8.96 5.41
C GLN A 113 17.01 8.76 4.35
N ARG A 114 16.84 7.81 3.43
CA ARG A 114 17.77 7.55 2.34
C ARG A 114 17.92 8.75 1.41
N LEU A 115 16.81 9.36 1.00
CA LEU A 115 16.79 10.52 0.10
C LEU A 115 17.44 11.74 0.74
N LEU A 116 17.10 12.04 1.99
CA LEU A 116 17.66 13.17 2.74
C LEU A 116 19.16 12.99 2.99
N GLN A 117 19.60 11.78 3.34
CA GLN A 117 21.01 11.48 3.53
C GLN A 117 21.79 11.66 2.22
N THR A 118 21.26 11.11 1.11
CA THR A 118 21.88 11.26 -0.22
C THR A 118 22.00 12.74 -0.63
N GLU A 119 20.96 13.53 -0.40
CA GLU A 119 20.96 14.95 -0.75
C GLU A 119 21.92 15.76 0.14
N SER A 120 22.00 15.43 1.43
CA SER A 120 22.96 16.01 2.38
C SER A 120 24.40 15.80 1.94
N GLU A 121 24.73 14.57 1.54
CA GLU A 121 26.07 14.21 1.03
C GLU A 121 26.42 14.98 -0.25
N LYS A 122 25.50 15.09 -1.20
CA LYS A 122 25.69 15.87 -2.43
C LYS A 122 25.97 17.36 -2.16
N ARG A 123 25.35 17.91 -1.12
CA ARG A 123 25.50 19.32 -0.72
C ARG A 123 26.68 19.57 0.22
N GLY A 124 27.38 18.52 0.63
CA GLY A 124 28.47 18.61 1.61
C GLY A 124 28.02 19.04 3.01
N TRP A 125 26.79 18.72 3.38
CA TRP A 125 26.28 19.02 4.71
C TRP A 125 26.74 17.94 5.70
N GLU A 126 27.25 18.34 6.84
CA GLU A 126 27.65 17.46 7.93
C GLU A 126 26.43 17.07 8.80
N VAL A 127 25.40 16.48 8.18
CA VAL A 127 24.14 16.07 8.85
C VAL A 127 23.92 14.59 8.65
N LYS A 128 23.55 13.90 9.72
CA LYS A 128 23.16 12.50 9.70
C LYS A 128 21.65 12.37 9.95
N PHE A 129 20.94 11.78 9.02
CA PHE A 129 19.52 11.45 9.16
C PHE A 129 19.35 10.07 9.76
N VAL A 130 18.53 9.96 10.80
CA VAL A 130 18.25 8.71 11.50
C VAL A 130 16.74 8.50 11.60
N VAL A 131 16.30 7.25 11.44
CA VAL A 131 14.93 6.87 11.69
C VAL A 131 14.72 6.67 13.18
N ASP A 132 13.62 7.18 13.72
CA ASP A 132 13.23 6.92 15.10
C ASP A 132 12.92 5.42 15.28
N SER A 133 13.72 4.77 16.13
CA SER A 133 13.56 3.35 16.45
C SER A 133 12.48 3.05 17.50
N THR A 134 11.88 4.10 18.10
CA THR A 134 10.83 3.98 19.12
C THR A 134 9.43 4.03 18.52
N SER A 135 9.30 4.48 17.28
CA SER A 135 8.03 4.52 16.56
C SER A 135 7.45 3.12 16.40
N ARG A 136 6.18 2.98 16.73
CA ARG A 136 5.46 1.69 16.67
C ARG A 136 3.99 1.91 16.32
N ASP A 137 3.36 0.88 15.81
CA ASP A 137 1.91 0.85 15.67
C ASP A 137 1.23 0.94 17.04
N PHE A 138 0.19 1.77 17.14
CA PHE A 138 -0.64 1.87 18.34
C PHE A 138 -1.69 0.74 18.41
N ILE A 139 -1.89 0.00 17.31
CA ILE A 139 -2.81 -1.13 17.23
C ILE A 139 -2.00 -2.41 17.40
N SER A 140 -2.42 -3.26 18.32
CA SER A 140 -1.85 -4.58 18.55
C SER A 140 -2.79 -5.66 18.01
N TYR A 141 -2.20 -6.71 17.43
CA TYR A 141 -2.92 -7.87 16.90
C TYR A 141 -2.51 -9.11 17.71
N LEU A 142 -3.49 -9.88 18.15
CA LEU A 142 -3.32 -11.14 18.90
C LEU A 142 -3.54 -12.33 17.97
#